data_6afea7d82938347255210c5c8963a23a
#
_entry.id   6afea7d82938347255210c5c8963a23a
#
_cell.length_a   1.000
_cell.length_b   1.000
_cell.length_c   1.000
_cell.angle_alpha   90.00
_cell.angle_beta   90.00
_cell.angle_gamma   90.00
#
_symmetry.space_group_name_H-M   'P 1'
#
loop_
_entity.id
_entity.type
_entity.pdbx_description
1 polymer ?
#
loop_
_entity_poly.entity_id
_entity_poly.type
_entity_poly.pdbx_seq_one_letter_code
_entity_poly.pdbx_strand_id
1 'polypeptide(L)'
;MRRPRPTAFRLPAVNQDSLLSSLARVVRGLSCLFWGLPLALLACSRTALGDLWSQFGPGLPVAACGLVWFGLKQLEGFQTQERVWVRSVHRAELLALLTWALSPFTWWWSRRPEVSLFGASVLLLLFSGLGFLLTLNHALRRLAALLPDETLRSDMRLFTSVNTALLTTLSVFAALWTLAREFPILPAGLEDILEILEQTRIFLVVALGLPPVALTMTLVWKAKEAIVTDVYRVNHPARTP
;
A
#
# COMPACT_ATOMS: atom_id res chain seq x y z
N MET A 1 -55.42 33.51 -17.70
CA MET A 1 -54.14 32.84 -18.11
C MET A 1 -53.39 32.41 -16.86
N ARG A 2 -53.42 31.11 -16.50
CA ARG A 2 -52.66 30.54 -15.38
C ARG A 2 -51.28 30.13 -15.87
N ARG A 3 -50.20 30.74 -15.36
CA ARG A 3 -48.83 30.32 -15.64
C ARG A 3 -48.61 28.89 -15.08
N PRO A 4 -48.05 27.93 -15.87
CA PRO A 4 -47.73 26.63 -15.34
C PRO A 4 -46.61 26.78 -14.29
N ARG A 5 -46.81 26.17 -13.12
CA ARG A 5 -45.75 26.06 -12.08
C ARG A 5 -44.57 25.29 -12.63
N PRO A 6 -43.34 25.77 -12.45
CA PRO A 6 -42.17 25.00 -12.85
C PRO A 6 -42.20 23.67 -12.08
N THR A 7 -42.24 22.57 -12.80
CA THR A 7 -42.05 21.22 -12.28
C THR A 7 -40.70 21.20 -11.59
N ALA A 8 -40.67 21.12 -10.26
CA ALA A 8 -39.46 20.93 -9.51
C ALA A 8 -38.81 19.65 -10.04
N PHE A 9 -37.64 19.79 -10.69
CA PHE A 9 -36.78 18.69 -11.14
C PHE A 9 -36.37 17.96 -9.87
N ARG A 10 -37.10 16.92 -9.49
CA ARG A 10 -36.71 15.99 -8.42
C ARG A 10 -35.49 15.25 -8.96
N LEU A 11 -34.30 15.67 -8.52
CA LEU A 11 -33.12 14.81 -8.62
C LEU A 11 -33.51 13.45 -8.06
N PRO A 12 -33.20 12.33 -8.77
CA PRO A 12 -33.44 11.00 -8.22
C PRO A 12 -32.76 10.96 -6.86
N ALA A 13 -33.50 10.55 -5.83
CA ALA A 13 -32.99 10.36 -4.49
C ALA A 13 -31.80 9.41 -4.60
N VAL A 14 -30.59 9.97 -4.59
CA VAL A 14 -29.36 9.17 -4.53
C VAL A 14 -29.56 8.32 -3.30
N ASN A 15 -29.52 6.99 -3.52
CA ASN A 15 -29.85 6.03 -2.50
C ASN A 15 -28.80 6.18 -1.38
N GLN A 16 -29.08 6.99 -0.34
CA GLN A 16 -28.15 7.31 0.74
C GLN A 16 -27.57 6.03 1.37
N ASP A 17 -28.39 4.97 1.44
CA ASP A 17 -27.96 3.67 1.96
C ASP A 17 -26.87 3.04 1.10
N SER A 18 -26.93 3.18 -0.23
CA SER A 18 -25.91 2.65 -1.14
C SER A 18 -24.58 3.43 -1.03
N LEU A 19 -24.64 4.74 -0.82
CA LEU A 19 -23.46 5.57 -0.60
C LEU A 19 -22.81 5.25 0.75
N LEU A 20 -23.60 5.15 1.82
CA LEU A 20 -23.09 4.80 3.15
C LEU A 20 -22.46 3.42 3.17
N SER A 21 -23.07 2.43 2.49
CA SER A 21 -22.51 1.08 2.40
C SER A 21 -21.20 1.04 1.61
N SER A 22 -21.07 1.82 0.54
CA SER A 22 -19.82 1.93 -0.22
C SER A 22 -18.71 2.61 0.57
N LEU A 23 -19.00 3.70 1.29
CA LEU A 23 -18.06 4.40 2.17
C LEU A 23 -17.60 3.51 3.34
N ALA A 24 -18.53 2.78 3.96
CA ALA A 24 -18.20 1.83 5.03
C ALA A 24 -17.24 0.73 4.53
N ARG A 25 -17.41 0.29 3.29
CA ARG A 25 -16.51 -0.69 2.65
C ARG A 25 -15.11 -0.10 2.46
N VAL A 26 -15.00 1.13 1.97
CA VAL A 26 -13.71 1.83 1.81
C VAL A 26 -13.00 1.99 3.16
N VAL A 27 -13.71 2.45 4.20
CA VAL A 27 -13.15 2.60 5.55
C VAL A 27 -12.62 1.26 6.10
N ARG A 28 -13.34 0.17 5.86
CA ARG A 28 -12.88 -1.18 6.23
C ARG A 28 -11.63 -1.58 5.44
N GLY A 29 -11.61 -1.35 4.13
CA GLY A 29 -10.47 -1.60 3.27
C GLY A 29 -9.22 -0.82 3.71
N LEU A 30 -9.36 0.48 3.99
CA LEU A 30 -8.28 1.31 4.51
C LEU A 30 -7.79 0.81 5.89
N SER A 31 -8.69 0.31 6.75
CA SER A 31 -8.29 -0.26 8.04
C SER A 31 -7.49 -1.55 7.88
N CYS A 32 -7.87 -2.42 6.93
CA CYS A 32 -7.09 -3.63 6.60
C CYS A 32 -5.71 -3.26 6.03
N LEU A 33 -5.60 -2.24 5.19
CA LEU A 33 -4.33 -1.76 4.67
C LEU A 33 -3.45 -1.17 5.78
N PHE A 34 -4.03 -0.37 6.68
CA PHE A 34 -3.32 0.25 7.78
C PHE A 34 -2.59 -0.78 8.67
N TRP A 35 -3.26 -1.85 9.05
CA TRP A 35 -2.67 -2.92 9.84
C TRP A 35 -1.89 -3.95 8.99
N GLY A 36 -2.37 -4.22 7.79
CA GLY A 36 -1.78 -5.22 6.89
C GLY A 36 -0.37 -4.85 6.43
N LEU A 37 -0.10 -3.58 6.15
CA LEU A 37 1.20 -3.13 5.65
C LEU A 37 2.36 -3.41 6.62
N PRO A 38 2.33 -2.95 7.90
CA PRO A 38 3.40 -3.24 8.84
C PRO A 38 3.48 -4.73 9.17
N LEU A 39 2.34 -5.42 9.27
CA LEU A 39 2.32 -6.86 9.49
C LEU A 39 2.97 -7.63 8.34
N ALA A 40 2.70 -7.26 7.09
CA ALA A 40 3.31 -7.90 5.92
C ALA A 40 4.82 -7.66 5.89
N LEU A 41 5.28 -6.42 6.15
CA LEU A 41 6.70 -6.10 6.22
C LEU A 41 7.40 -6.93 7.32
N LEU A 42 6.84 -6.95 8.53
CA LEU A 42 7.42 -7.68 9.65
C LEU A 42 7.36 -9.21 9.44
N ALA A 43 6.23 -9.74 8.95
CA ALA A 43 6.08 -11.16 8.72
C ALA A 43 7.07 -11.66 7.66
N CYS A 44 7.17 -10.97 6.51
CA CYS A 44 8.09 -11.35 5.45
C CYS A 44 9.56 -11.23 5.88
N SER A 45 9.94 -10.12 6.54
CA SER A 45 11.33 -9.89 6.96
C SER A 45 11.75 -10.88 8.05
N ARG A 46 10.93 -11.12 9.08
CA ARG A 46 11.23 -12.05 10.16
C ARG A 46 11.26 -13.51 9.70
N THR A 47 10.35 -13.88 8.79
CA THR A 47 10.38 -15.23 8.19
C THR A 47 11.63 -15.43 7.33
N ALA A 48 12.04 -14.42 6.56
CA ALA A 48 13.26 -14.45 5.75
C ALA A 48 14.54 -14.54 6.60
N LEU A 49 14.52 -13.99 7.84
CA LEU A 49 15.63 -14.11 8.81
C LEU A 49 15.78 -15.50 9.43
N GLY A 50 14.77 -16.35 9.35
CA GLY A 50 14.77 -17.67 10.01
C GLY A 50 14.52 -17.61 11.52
N ASP A 51 14.02 -16.50 12.06
CA ASP A 51 13.68 -16.30 13.48
C ASP A 51 12.55 -17.23 13.96
N LEU A 52 12.17 -17.08 15.26
CA LEU A 52 11.07 -17.80 15.93
C LEU A 52 9.78 -17.85 15.11
N TRP A 53 9.54 -16.82 14.28
CA TRP A 53 8.38 -16.74 13.41
C TRP A 53 8.44 -17.73 12.23
N SER A 54 9.62 -18.24 11.88
CA SER A 54 9.78 -19.28 10.88
C SER A 54 9.16 -20.63 11.29
N GLN A 55 8.91 -20.82 12.58
CA GLN A 55 8.23 -22.03 13.10
C GLN A 55 6.76 -22.10 12.66
N PHE A 56 6.11 -20.95 12.41
CA PHE A 56 4.74 -20.89 11.87
C PHE A 56 4.69 -21.20 10.35
N GLY A 57 5.84 -21.53 9.76
CA GLY A 57 5.93 -21.82 8.33
C GLY A 57 5.62 -20.60 7.45
N PRO A 58 5.16 -20.83 6.23
CA PRO A 58 4.79 -19.76 5.30
C PRO A 58 3.45 -19.07 5.64
N GLY A 59 2.71 -19.59 6.63
CA GLY A 59 1.34 -19.15 6.94
C GLY A 59 1.27 -17.68 7.35
N LEU A 60 2.24 -17.19 8.13
CA LEU A 60 2.24 -15.82 8.63
C LEU A 60 2.46 -14.77 7.51
N PRO A 61 3.47 -14.90 6.61
CA PRO A 61 3.60 -14.02 5.46
C PRO A 61 2.37 -14.07 4.55
N VAL A 62 1.82 -15.27 4.29
CA VAL A 62 0.64 -15.44 3.45
C VAL A 62 -0.58 -14.74 4.06
N ALA A 63 -0.83 -14.90 5.35
CA ALA A 63 -1.95 -14.25 6.03
C ALA A 63 -1.81 -12.71 6.02
N ALA A 64 -0.61 -12.19 6.31
CA ALA A 64 -0.35 -10.76 6.36
C ALA A 64 -0.47 -10.10 4.96
N CYS A 65 0.12 -10.69 3.93
CA CYS A 65 -0.02 -10.19 2.55
C CYS A 65 -1.46 -10.38 2.03
N GLY A 66 -2.15 -11.45 2.42
CA GLY A 66 -3.56 -11.68 2.10
C GLY A 66 -4.48 -10.61 2.70
N LEU A 67 -4.18 -10.13 3.91
CA LEU A 67 -4.91 -9.02 4.53
C LEU A 67 -4.75 -7.72 3.72
N VAL A 68 -3.56 -7.44 3.18
CA VAL A 68 -3.31 -6.28 2.31
C VAL A 68 -4.13 -6.40 1.02
N TRP A 69 -4.08 -7.55 0.35
CA TRP A 69 -4.85 -7.79 -0.86
C TRP A 69 -6.36 -7.68 -0.61
N PHE A 70 -6.86 -8.26 0.49
CA PHE A 70 -8.26 -8.15 0.89
C PHE A 70 -8.68 -6.70 1.12
N GLY A 71 -7.80 -5.89 1.76
CA GLY A 71 -8.03 -4.46 1.96
C GLY A 71 -8.24 -3.72 0.63
N LEU A 72 -7.43 -4.02 -0.39
CA LEU A 72 -7.57 -3.43 -1.73
C LEU A 72 -8.86 -3.82 -2.42
N LYS A 73 -9.28 -5.09 -2.30
CA LYS A 73 -10.57 -5.56 -2.84
C LYS A 73 -11.75 -4.76 -2.30
N GLN A 74 -11.68 -4.30 -1.06
CA GLN A 74 -12.73 -3.45 -0.48
C GLN A 74 -12.78 -2.04 -1.12
N LEU A 75 -11.66 -1.56 -1.70
CA LEU A 75 -11.59 -0.25 -2.35
C LEU A 75 -12.09 -0.27 -3.79
N GLU A 76 -12.09 -1.43 -4.47
CA GLU A 76 -12.45 -1.55 -5.89
C GLU A 76 -13.88 -1.05 -6.18
N GLY A 77 -14.81 -1.28 -5.26
CA GLY A 77 -16.21 -0.89 -5.41
C GLY A 77 -16.51 0.62 -5.24
N PHE A 78 -15.49 1.44 -4.96
CA PHE A 78 -15.65 2.88 -4.78
C PHE A 78 -15.44 3.60 -6.10
N GLN A 79 -16.41 4.47 -6.49
CA GLN A 79 -16.33 5.32 -7.69
C GLN A 79 -15.92 4.60 -8.99
N THR A 80 -16.69 3.58 -9.37
CA THR A 80 -16.49 2.82 -10.61
C THR A 80 -16.58 3.67 -11.88
N GLN A 81 -17.12 4.89 -11.80
CA GLN A 81 -17.24 5.83 -12.92
C GLN A 81 -15.92 6.54 -13.27
N GLU A 82 -14.98 6.65 -12.31
CA GLU A 82 -13.70 7.30 -12.56
C GLU A 82 -12.65 6.29 -13.08
N ARG A 83 -12.43 6.29 -14.39
CA ARG A 83 -11.49 5.35 -15.06
C ARG A 83 -10.06 5.42 -14.51
N VAL A 84 -9.61 6.59 -14.06
CA VAL A 84 -8.25 6.77 -13.52
C VAL A 84 -8.12 6.10 -12.16
N TRP A 85 -9.13 6.25 -11.30
CA TRP A 85 -9.20 5.57 -10.01
C TRP A 85 -9.17 4.05 -10.19
N VAL A 86 -10.11 3.52 -10.96
CA VAL A 86 -10.24 2.08 -11.22
C VAL A 86 -8.93 1.48 -11.73
N ARG A 87 -8.27 2.15 -12.68
CA ARG A 87 -6.97 1.69 -13.21
C ARG A 87 -5.86 1.71 -12.17
N SER A 88 -5.83 2.72 -11.29
CA SER A 88 -4.82 2.83 -10.23
C SER A 88 -5.01 1.74 -9.17
N VAL A 89 -6.24 1.51 -8.73
CA VAL A 89 -6.56 0.45 -7.75
C VAL A 89 -6.29 -0.94 -8.35
N HIS A 90 -6.67 -1.18 -9.59
CA HIS A 90 -6.43 -2.47 -10.26
C HIS A 90 -4.93 -2.78 -10.41
N ARG A 91 -4.09 -1.78 -10.74
CA ARG A 91 -2.63 -1.96 -10.77
C ARG A 91 -2.06 -2.29 -9.39
N ALA A 92 -2.52 -1.59 -8.35
CA ALA A 92 -2.12 -1.88 -6.99
C ALA A 92 -2.55 -3.30 -6.57
N GLU A 93 -3.75 -3.71 -6.96
CA GLU A 93 -4.29 -5.05 -6.70
C GLU A 93 -3.46 -6.16 -7.35
N LEU A 94 -3.09 -6.01 -8.62
CA LEU A 94 -2.23 -6.98 -9.32
C LEU A 94 -0.87 -7.13 -8.63
N LEU A 95 -0.26 -6.02 -8.20
CA LEU A 95 1.02 -6.06 -7.48
C LEU A 95 0.86 -6.65 -6.07
N ALA A 96 -0.23 -6.36 -5.38
CA ALA A 96 -0.52 -6.98 -4.09
C ALA A 96 -0.77 -8.49 -4.22
N LEU A 97 -1.47 -8.92 -5.26
CA LEU A 97 -1.69 -10.33 -5.57
C LEU A 97 -0.35 -11.05 -5.87
N LEU A 98 0.53 -10.41 -6.65
CA LEU A 98 1.86 -10.93 -6.93
C LEU A 98 2.69 -11.03 -5.63
N THR A 99 2.66 -10.00 -4.80
CA THR A 99 3.32 -9.99 -3.47
C THR A 99 2.77 -11.10 -2.58
N TRP A 100 1.46 -11.30 -2.58
CA TRP A 100 0.82 -12.37 -1.82
C TRP A 100 1.24 -13.75 -2.31
N ALA A 101 1.21 -13.98 -3.64
CA ALA A 101 1.61 -15.26 -4.25
C ALA A 101 3.08 -15.60 -3.99
N LEU A 102 3.97 -14.59 -3.91
CA LEU A 102 5.40 -14.77 -3.66
C LEU A 102 5.74 -14.85 -2.17
N SER A 103 4.84 -14.46 -1.28
CA SER A 103 5.12 -14.41 0.17
C SER A 103 5.58 -15.74 0.79
N PRO A 104 5.10 -16.95 0.38
CA PRO A 104 5.59 -18.20 0.95
C PRO A 104 7.05 -18.49 0.62
N PHE A 105 7.60 -17.92 -0.47
CA PHE A 105 9.00 -18.14 -0.84
C PHE A 105 10.00 -17.55 0.16
N THR A 106 9.60 -16.61 1.00
CA THR A 106 10.42 -16.10 2.11
C THR A 106 10.80 -17.19 3.10
N TRP A 107 9.89 -18.13 3.38
CA TRP A 107 10.12 -19.24 4.26
C TRP A 107 11.02 -20.31 3.61
N TRP A 108 10.81 -20.65 2.36
CA TRP A 108 11.66 -21.61 1.65
C TRP A 108 13.07 -21.05 1.47
N TRP A 109 13.23 -19.77 1.19
CA TRP A 109 14.51 -19.12 1.09
C TRP A 109 15.28 -19.13 2.42
N SER A 110 14.63 -18.92 3.55
CA SER A 110 15.29 -19.03 4.86
C SER A 110 15.78 -20.44 5.19
N ARG A 111 15.18 -21.47 4.58
CA ARG A 111 15.54 -22.89 4.78
C ARG A 111 16.56 -23.43 3.77
N ARG A 112 16.53 -22.91 2.56
CA ARG A 112 17.35 -23.34 1.42
C ARG A 112 17.85 -22.13 0.63
N PRO A 113 18.78 -21.31 1.20
CA PRO A 113 19.29 -20.12 0.53
C PRO A 113 20.16 -20.44 -0.70
N GLU A 114 20.67 -21.67 -0.81
CA GLU A 114 21.46 -22.15 -1.94
C GLU A 114 20.66 -22.31 -3.24
N VAL A 115 19.34 -22.38 -3.15
CA VAL A 115 18.46 -22.51 -4.32
C VAL A 115 18.20 -21.14 -4.92
N SER A 116 18.78 -20.85 -6.08
CA SER A 116 18.68 -19.56 -6.77
C SER A 116 17.24 -19.13 -7.06
N LEU A 117 16.33 -20.09 -7.32
CA LEU A 117 14.91 -19.83 -7.55
C LEU A 117 14.26 -19.12 -6.36
N PHE A 118 14.57 -19.54 -5.13
CA PHE A 118 13.98 -18.91 -3.94
C PHE A 118 14.52 -17.50 -3.73
N GLY A 119 15.81 -17.28 -3.97
CA GLY A 119 16.42 -15.95 -3.94
C GLY A 119 15.79 -15.01 -4.97
N ALA A 120 15.66 -15.46 -6.22
CA ALA A 120 14.99 -14.70 -7.28
C ALA A 120 13.53 -14.38 -6.94
N SER A 121 12.80 -15.34 -6.34
CA SER A 121 11.41 -15.11 -5.91
C SER A 121 11.31 -14.07 -4.80
N VAL A 122 12.23 -14.05 -3.84
CA VAL A 122 12.29 -13.04 -2.76
C VAL A 122 12.67 -11.66 -3.31
N LEU A 123 13.57 -11.59 -4.30
CA LEU A 123 13.86 -10.33 -5.00
C LEU A 123 12.63 -9.82 -5.75
N LEU A 124 11.94 -10.69 -6.46
CA LEU A 124 10.70 -10.32 -7.14
C LEU A 124 9.61 -9.88 -6.14
N LEU A 125 9.52 -10.52 -4.97
CA LEU A 125 8.66 -10.09 -3.87
C LEU A 125 9.01 -8.67 -3.42
N LEU A 126 10.29 -8.36 -3.23
CA LEU A 126 10.75 -7.03 -2.83
C LEU A 126 10.34 -5.97 -3.86
N PHE A 127 10.63 -6.19 -5.13
CA PHE A 127 10.28 -5.23 -6.19
C PHE A 127 8.77 -5.11 -6.39
N SER A 128 8.02 -6.21 -6.30
CA SER A 128 6.55 -6.16 -6.37
C SER A 128 5.95 -5.40 -5.19
N GLY A 129 6.51 -5.57 -3.97
CA GLY A 129 6.11 -4.84 -2.78
C GLY A 129 6.39 -3.33 -2.88
N LEU A 130 7.57 -2.94 -3.38
CA LEU A 130 7.91 -1.53 -3.63
C LEU A 130 7.00 -0.92 -4.70
N GLY A 131 6.78 -1.63 -5.81
CA GLY A 131 5.86 -1.22 -6.87
C GLY A 131 4.42 -1.11 -6.36
N PHE A 132 4.00 -2.03 -5.49
CA PHE A 132 2.71 -1.96 -4.82
C PHE A 132 2.56 -0.70 -3.97
N LEU A 133 3.55 -0.36 -3.13
CA LEU A 133 3.52 0.86 -2.31
C LEU A 133 3.48 2.13 -3.17
N LEU A 134 4.22 2.17 -4.29
CA LEU A 134 4.18 3.28 -5.25
C LEU A 134 2.79 3.46 -5.86
N THR A 135 2.17 2.37 -6.32
CA THR A 135 0.83 2.41 -6.92
C THR A 135 -0.26 2.71 -5.89
N LEU A 136 -0.13 2.20 -4.66
CA LEU A 136 -1.02 2.51 -3.55
C LEU A 136 -0.97 4.00 -3.19
N ASN A 137 0.23 4.59 -3.08
CA ASN A 137 0.38 6.02 -2.82
C ASN A 137 -0.27 6.87 -3.92
N HIS A 138 -0.13 6.44 -5.19
CA HIS A 138 -0.81 7.12 -6.29
C HIS A 138 -2.34 7.01 -6.17
N ALA A 139 -2.88 5.85 -5.80
CA ALA A 139 -4.30 5.66 -5.56
C ALA A 139 -4.80 6.51 -4.39
N LEU A 140 -4.08 6.54 -3.25
CA LEU A 140 -4.44 7.37 -2.09
C LEU A 140 -4.45 8.87 -2.41
N ARG A 141 -3.49 9.35 -3.22
CA ARG A 141 -3.48 10.73 -3.71
C ARG A 141 -4.71 11.03 -4.58
N ARG A 142 -5.15 10.08 -5.40
CA ARG A 142 -6.38 10.23 -6.19
C ARG A 142 -7.62 10.23 -5.30
N LEU A 143 -7.67 9.37 -4.29
CA LEU A 143 -8.74 9.36 -3.30
C LEU A 143 -8.87 10.73 -2.61
N ALA A 144 -7.75 11.32 -2.17
CA ALA A 144 -7.73 12.64 -1.56
C ALA A 144 -8.19 13.76 -2.51
N ALA A 145 -7.93 13.63 -3.82
CA ALA A 145 -8.39 14.60 -4.81
C ALA A 145 -9.91 14.59 -5.02
N LEU A 146 -10.58 13.49 -4.65
CA LEU A 146 -12.04 13.33 -4.71
C LEU A 146 -12.75 13.88 -3.48
N LEU A 147 -12.02 14.12 -2.38
CA LEU A 147 -12.57 14.69 -1.15
C LEU A 147 -12.58 16.24 -1.23
N PRO A 148 -13.60 16.91 -0.67
CA PRO A 148 -13.76 18.36 -0.78
C PRO A 148 -12.79 19.18 0.09
N ASP A 149 -11.95 18.53 0.91
CA ASP A 149 -11.03 19.19 1.84
C ASP A 149 -9.71 19.61 1.15
N GLU A 150 -9.49 20.93 1.01
CA GLU A 150 -8.28 21.48 0.38
C GLU A 150 -7.03 21.32 1.25
N THR A 151 -7.15 21.36 2.57
CA THR A 151 -6.04 21.19 3.50
C THR A 151 -5.53 19.77 3.45
N LEU A 152 -6.44 18.79 3.48
CA LEU A 152 -6.12 17.39 3.28
C LEU A 152 -5.43 17.14 1.93
N ARG A 153 -5.91 17.79 0.86
CA ARG A 153 -5.35 17.63 -0.50
C ARG A 153 -3.90 18.14 -0.59
N SER A 154 -3.58 19.26 0.06
CA SER A 154 -2.22 19.80 0.10
C SER A 154 -1.28 18.89 0.89
N ASP A 155 -1.69 18.47 2.07
CA ASP A 155 -0.93 17.56 2.92
C ASP A 155 -0.66 16.22 2.22
N MET A 156 -1.71 15.60 1.65
CA MET A 156 -1.60 14.35 0.91
C MET A 156 -0.65 14.47 -0.29
N ARG A 157 -0.63 15.61 -0.97
CA ARG A 157 0.28 15.85 -2.09
C ARG A 157 1.73 15.89 -1.63
N LEU A 158 2.02 16.58 -0.53
CA LEU A 158 3.37 16.66 0.06
C LEU A 158 3.86 15.29 0.53
N PHE A 159 3.08 14.62 1.38
CA PHE A 159 3.42 13.29 1.90
C PHE A 159 3.61 12.26 0.79
N THR A 160 2.72 12.25 -0.22
CA THR A 160 2.86 11.35 -1.37
C THR A 160 4.12 11.64 -2.17
N SER A 161 4.48 12.92 -2.37
CA SER A 161 5.71 13.30 -3.09
C SER A 161 6.95 12.80 -2.36
N VAL A 162 7.05 13.06 -1.07
CA VAL A 162 8.18 12.60 -0.23
C VAL A 162 8.26 11.08 -0.23
N ASN A 163 7.13 10.41 -0.02
CA ASN A 163 7.09 8.94 0.02
C ASN A 163 7.43 8.31 -1.35
N THR A 164 6.98 8.92 -2.45
CA THR A 164 7.34 8.47 -3.80
C THR A 164 8.84 8.62 -4.05
N ALA A 165 9.44 9.73 -3.62
CA ALA A 165 10.89 9.94 -3.73
C ALA A 165 11.66 8.87 -2.93
N LEU A 166 11.26 8.62 -1.66
CA LEU A 166 11.87 7.58 -0.82
C LEU A 166 11.74 6.18 -1.44
N LEU A 167 10.55 5.80 -1.89
CA LEU A 167 10.31 4.50 -2.52
C LEU A 167 11.09 4.34 -3.83
N THR A 168 11.19 5.39 -4.63
CA THR A 168 11.96 5.37 -5.88
C THR A 168 13.45 5.22 -5.59
N THR A 169 13.98 5.99 -4.62
CA THR A 169 15.37 5.87 -4.18
C THR A 169 15.67 4.48 -3.65
N LEU A 170 14.79 3.92 -2.83
CA LEU A 170 14.91 2.56 -2.30
C LEU A 170 14.88 1.51 -3.42
N SER A 171 14.01 1.69 -4.42
CA SER A 171 13.91 0.77 -5.56
C SER A 171 15.18 0.81 -6.42
N VAL A 172 15.73 2.01 -6.68
CA VAL A 172 16.98 2.18 -7.41
C VAL A 172 18.14 1.57 -6.62
N PHE A 173 18.21 1.82 -5.31
CA PHE A 173 19.24 1.25 -4.45
C PHE A 173 19.18 -0.29 -4.45
N ALA A 174 17.98 -0.88 -4.28
CA ALA A 174 17.79 -2.32 -4.34
C ALA A 174 18.19 -2.90 -5.70
N ALA A 175 17.87 -2.23 -6.81
CA ALA A 175 18.25 -2.65 -8.16
C ALA A 175 19.78 -2.59 -8.36
N LEU A 176 20.43 -1.50 -7.96
CA LEU A 176 21.89 -1.36 -8.04
C LEU A 176 22.60 -2.40 -7.18
N TRP A 177 22.09 -2.66 -5.99
CA TRP A 177 22.60 -3.69 -5.09
C TRP A 177 22.53 -5.09 -5.70
N THR A 178 21.39 -5.47 -6.28
CA THR A 178 21.22 -6.77 -6.93
C THR A 178 22.14 -6.89 -8.15
N LEU A 179 22.26 -5.81 -8.94
CA LEU A 179 23.13 -5.78 -10.11
C LEU A 179 24.61 -5.91 -9.71
N ALA A 180 25.04 -5.22 -8.65
CA ALA A 180 26.42 -5.29 -8.16
C ALA A 180 26.83 -6.70 -7.70
N ARG A 181 25.88 -7.50 -7.21
CA ARG A 181 26.13 -8.91 -6.81
C ARG A 181 26.30 -9.86 -7.99
N GLU A 182 25.58 -9.61 -9.09
CA GLU A 182 25.63 -10.46 -10.29
C GLU A 182 26.89 -10.19 -11.14
N PHE A 183 27.44 -8.97 -11.04
CA PHE A 183 28.63 -8.57 -11.80
C PHE A 183 29.82 -8.29 -10.87
N PRO A 184 30.74 -9.26 -10.66
CA PRO A 184 31.86 -9.13 -9.73
C PRO A 184 33.01 -8.24 -10.27
N ILE A 185 32.70 -7.22 -11.06
CA ILE A 185 33.69 -6.26 -11.58
C ILE A 185 33.77 -5.05 -10.61
N LEU A 186 33.85 -5.32 -9.30
CA LEU A 186 34.00 -4.24 -8.34
C LEU A 186 35.46 -4.00 -7.98
N PRO A 187 35.89 -2.72 -7.80
CA PRO A 187 37.20 -2.37 -7.23
C PRO A 187 37.36 -2.97 -5.83
N ALA A 188 38.55 -3.48 -5.50
CA ALA A 188 38.85 -4.18 -4.24
C ALA A 188 38.46 -3.41 -2.95
N GLY A 189 38.30 -2.10 -2.99
CA GLY A 189 37.83 -1.30 -1.82
C GLY A 189 36.30 -1.29 -1.60
N LEU A 190 35.52 -1.82 -2.53
CA LEU A 190 34.06 -1.93 -2.38
C LEU A 190 33.63 -3.29 -1.81
N GLU A 191 34.53 -4.31 -1.85
CA GLU A 191 34.24 -5.65 -1.31
C GLU A 191 33.99 -5.62 0.20
N ASP A 192 34.82 -4.87 0.97
CA ASP A 192 34.67 -4.71 2.41
C ASP A 192 33.33 -4.01 2.78
N ILE A 193 32.94 -3.02 1.98
CA ILE A 193 31.66 -2.32 2.18
C ILE A 193 30.50 -3.25 1.88
N LEU A 194 30.60 -4.08 0.83
CA LEU A 194 29.58 -5.05 0.47
C LEU A 194 29.41 -6.12 1.56
N GLU A 195 30.51 -6.60 2.16
CA GLU A 195 30.47 -7.58 3.24
C GLU A 195 29.76 -7.02 4.50
N ILE A 196 30.10 -5.80 4.91
CA ILE A 196 29.42 -5.10 6.04
C ILE A 196 27.94 -4.89 5.74
N LEU A 197 27.61 -4.48 4.50
CA LEU A 197 26.22 -4.28 4.09
C LEU A 197 25.47 -5.62 4.00
N GLU A 198 26.13 -6.71 3.64
CA GLU A 198 25.51 -8.04 3.61
C GLU A 198 25.19 -8.55 5.01
N GLN A 199 26.07 -8.33 5.96
CA GLN A 199 25.84 -8.66 7.38
C GLN A 199 24.70 -7.84 7.99
N THR A 200 24.52 -6.60 7.54
CA THR A 200 23.47 -5.68 8.01
C THR A 200 22.24 -5.59 7.09
N ARG A 201 22.22 -6.34 5.97
CA ARG A 201 21.22 -6.20 4.88
C ARG A 201 19.77 -6.16 5.34
N ILE A 202 19.39 -7.00 6.30
CA ILE A 202 18.01 -7.12 6.74
C ILE A 202 17.62 -5.96 7.64
N PHE A 203 18.52 -5.54 8.53
CA PHE A 203 18.32 -4.31 9.31
C PHE A 203 18.18 -3.12 8.38
N LEU A 204 18.95 -3.10 7.31
CA LEU A 204 18.94 -2.02 6.32
C LEU A 204 17.64 -2.03 5.50
N VAL A 205 17.17 -3.19 5.05
CA VAL A 205 15.89 -3.34 4.35
C VAL A 205 14.72 -2.96 5.25
N VAL A 206 14.72 -3.38 6.52
CA VAL A 206 13.67 -3.00 7.47
C VAL A 206 13.76 -1.51 7.81
N ALA A 207 14.95 -0.98 8.11
CA ALA A 207 15.16 0.41 8.44
C ALA A 207 14.82 1.37 7.29
N LEU A 208 15.16 0.99 6.04
CA LEU A 208 14.81 1.78 4.85
C LEU A 208 13.36 1.56 4.41
N GLY A 209 12.76 0.39 4.69
CA GLY A 209 11.37 0.08 4.37
C GLY A 209 10.37 0.66 5.36
N LEU A 210 10.74 0.85 6.63
CA LEU A 210 9.86 1.39 7.66
C LEU A 210 9.35 2.81 7.38
N PRO A 211 10.19 3.81 7.00
CA PRO A 211 9.71 5.15 6.73
C PRO A 211 8.66 5.23 5.61
N PRO A 212 8.86 4.60 4.43
CA PRO A 212 7.84 4.58 3.38
C PRO A 212 6.52 3.91 3.83
N VAL A 213 6.61 2.81 4.59
CA VAL A 213 5.42 2.14 5.13
C VAL A 213 4.72 3.03 6.14
N ALA A 214 5.45 3.65 7.07
CA ALA A 214 4.88 4.57 8.07
C ALA A 214 4.21 5.80 7.41
N LEU A 215 4.83 6.37 6.38
CA LEU A 215 4.24 7.46 5.60
C LEU A 215 2.97 6.98 4.86
N THR A 216 2.98 5.79 4.28
CA THR A 216 1.79 5.21 3.64
C THR A 216 0.67 4.97 4.66
N MET A 217 1.01 4.47 5.87
CA MET A 217 0.04 4.32 6.96
C MET A 217 -0.57 5.68 7.37
N THR A 218 0.25 6.73 7.46
CA THR A 218 -0.23 8.09 7.76
C THR A 218 -1.21 8.58 6.69
N LEU A 219 -0.91 8.33 5.41
CA LEU A 219 -1.80 8.67 4.29
C LEU A 219 -3.12 7.90 4.37
N VAL A 220 -3.06 6.60 4.65
CA VAL A 220 -4.25 5.74 4.84
C VAL A 220 -5.09 6.23 6.00
N TRP A 221 -4.46 6.59 7.12
CA TRP A 221 -5.16 7.12 8.30
C TRP A 221 -5.87 8.44 8.00
N LYS A 222 -5.15 9.42 7.42
CA LYS A 222 -5.73 10.72 7.05
C LYS A 222 -6.89 10.57 6.06
N ALA A 223 -6.77 9.70 5.06
CA ALA A 223 -7.86 9.42 4.14
C ALA A 223 -9.09 8.82 4.84
N LYS A 224 -8.87 7.87 5.77
CA LYS A 224 -9.94 7.27 6.57
C LYS A 224 -10.63 8.31 7.45
N GLU A 225 -9.87 9.14 8.15
CA GLU A 225 -10.39 10.18 9.04
C GLU A 225 -11.26 11.20 8.29
N ALA A 226 -10.79 11.64 7.11
CA ALA A 226 -11.56 12.56 6.27
C ALA A 226 -12.91 11.97 5.83
N ILE A 227 -12.92 10.70 5.38
CA ILE A 227 -14.16 10.01 4.98
C ILE A 227 -15.13 9.91 6.17
N VAL A 228 -14.63 9.54 7.34
CA VAL A 228 -15.45 9.40 8.55
C VAL A 228 -16.03 10.75 8.96
N THR A 229 -15.22 11.82 8.93
CA THR A 229 -15.67 13.19 9.29
C THR A 229 -16.74 13.69 8.33
N ASP A 230 -16.59 13.47 7.02
CA ASP A 230 -17.60 13.85 6.03
C ASP A 230 -18.94 13.10 6.24
N VAL A 231 -18.87 11.80 6.54
CA VAL A 231 -20.07 11.01 6.86
C VAL A 231 -20.79 11.54 8.10
N TYR A 232 -20.03 11.93 9.15
CA TYR A 232 -20.63 12.51 10.36
C TYR A 232 -21.25 13.87 10.10
N ARG A 233 -20.66 14.75 9.29
CA ARG A 233 -21.21 16.06 8.92
C ARG A 233 -22.51 15.94 8.15
N VAL A 234 -22.61 14.95 7.26
CA VAL A 234 -23.85 14.70 6.48
C VAL A 234 -24.98 14.22 7.39
N ASN A 235 -24.69 13.39 8.40
CA ASN A 235 -25.70 12.82 9.29
C ASN A 235 -26.11 13.76 10.43
N HIS A 236 -25.30 14.76 10.75
CA HIS A 236 -25.60 15.77 11.78
C HIS A 236 -25.38 17.17 11.20
N PRO A 237 -26.29 17.64 10.31
CA PRO A 237 -26.27 19.06 9.91
C PRO A 237 -26.39 19.89 11.19
N ALA A 238 -25.36 20.73 11.44
CA ALA A 238 -25.36 21.62 12.60
C ALA A 238 -26.74 22.32 12.66
N ARG A 239 -27.46 22.10 13.75
CA ARG A 239 -28.62 22.94 14.06
C ARG A 239 -28.09 24.36 14.21
N THR A 240 -28.19 25.13 13.14
CA THR A 240 -27.99 26.59 13.23
C THR A 240 -28.96 27.15 14.27
N PRO A 241 -28.47 27.89 15.27
CA PRO A 241 -29.29 28.51 16.28
C PRO A 241 -30.25 29.55 15.68
#